data_c14d7013bd2d283dd7f07419daeea956
#
_entry.id   c14d7013bd2d283dd7f07419daeea956
#
_cell.length_a   1.000
_cell.length_b   1.000
_cell.length_c   1.000
_cell.angle_alpha   90.00
_cell.angle_beta   90.00
_cell.angle_gamma   90.00
#
_symmetry.space_group_name_H-M   'P 1'
#
loop_
_entity.id
_entity.type
_entity.pdbx_description
1 polymer ?
#
loop_
_entity_poly.entity_id
_entity_poly.type
_entity_poly.pdbx_seq_one_letter_code
_entity_poly.pdbx_strand_id
1 'polypeptide(L)'
;RYTSLEQVDPPAAMPTFHNPAQLLDWRRFSDHQLRSLMETEARILRERSRQPVTTNFMGDFPATDYWRWAEALDIVSDDSYPDPADPAAAHEVAWAGDLMRGLAEGRPWILMEQAPSAVQWRRRNSPKRPGQLLLWSLARVAHGADGVLQFQWRQSRQGAETFHSGMVPHAGRDSRTWEETVATGQALKRLGPVLGEPLRADAAVVLDWESQWALSTAIGPVEVGERFEAARAWHRSLWEAGITTDIVPVGRRLDGYRLVVVPAVFIDRPELAGH
;
A
#
# COMPACT_ATOMS: atom_id res chain seq x y z
N ARG A 1 7.94 -11.45 -35.18
CA ARG A 1 6.52 -11.16 -35.39
C ARG A 1 5.76 -12.46 -35.20
N TYR A 2 4.83 -12.53 -34.27
CA TYR A 2 4.01 -13.70 -34.00
C TYR A 2 2.90 -13.81 -35.05
N THR A 3 2.58 -15.02 -35.46
CA THR A 3 1.48 -15.32 -36.40
C THR A 3 0.26 -15.89 -35.70
N SER A 4 0.42 -16.37 -34.45
CA SER A 4 -0.66 -16.82 -33.58
C SER A 4 -0.32 -16.51 -32.11
N LEU A 5 -1.35 -16.50 -31.24
CA LEU A 5 -1.17 -16.25 -29.80
C LEU A 5 -0.41 -17.36 -29.09
N GLU A 6 -0.50 -18.60 -29.58
CA GLU A 6 0.21 -19.75 -29.01
C GLU A 6 1.74 -19.63 -29.11
N GLN A 7 2.23 -18.72 -29.94
CA GLN A 7 3.66 -18.41 -30.08
C GLN A 7 4.17 -17.37 -29.08
N VAL A 8 3.28 -16.79 -28.29
CA VAL A 8 3.63 -15.73 -27.32
C VAL A 8 3.94 -16.38 -25.97
N ASP A 9 5.22 -16.65 -25.75
CA ASP A 9 5.70 -17.17 -24.47
C ASP A 9 5.87 -16.05 -23.43
N PRO A 10 5.79 -16.38 -22.14
CA PRO A 10 6.21 -15.51 -21.06
C PRO A 10 7.64 -15.02 -21.25
N PRO A 11 8.01 -13.81 -20.78
CA PRO A 11 9.39 -13.34 -20.83
C PRO A 11 10.31 -14.34 -20.10
N ALA A 12 11.29 -14.89 -20.86
CA ALA A 12 12.27 -15.83 -20.33
C ALA A 12 13.68 -15.19 -20.37
N ALA A 13 14.60 -15.71 -19.56
CA ALA A 13 15.98 -15.23 -19.56
C ALA A 13 16.59 -15.25 -20.97
N MET A 14 17.21 -14.16 -21.39
CA MET A 14 17.83 -14.02 -22.70
C MET A 14 19.17 -13.29 -22.58
N PRO A 15 20.08 -13.44 -23.56
CA PRO A 15 21.43 -12.91 -23.47
C PRO A 15 21.54 -11.38 -23.68
N THR A 16 20.42 -10.71 -23.92
CA THR A 16 20.35 -9.26 -24.14
C THR A 16 19.09 -8.68 -23.47
N PHE A 17 18.80 -7.43 -23.73
CA PHE A 17 17.62 -6.76 -23.19
C PHE A 17 16.33 -7.33 -23.79
N HIS A 18 15.31 -7.46 -22.94
CA HIS A 18 13.95 -7.77 -23.37
C HIS A 18 13.33 -6.63 -24.17
N ASN A 19 12.35 -6.96 -24.99
CA ASN A 19 11.45 -5.95 -25.55
C ASN A 19 10.62 -5.29 -24.42
N PRO A 20 10.76 -3.99 -24.16
CA PRO A 20 10.04 -3.32 -23.08
C PRO A 20 8.51 -3.42 -23.22
N ALA A 21 7.99 -3.41 -24.45
CA ALA A 21 6.55 -3.57 -24.69
C ALA A 21 6.06 -4.97 -24.29
N GLN A 22 6.83 -6.02 -24.54
CA GLN A 22 6.49 -7.37 -24.09
C GLN A 22 6.50 -7.49 -22.56
N LEU A 23 7.46 -6.84 -21.90
CA LEU A 23 7.50 -6.82 -20.43
C LEU A 23 6.31 -6.07 -19.86
N LEU A 24 5.93 -4.94 -20.45
CA LEU A 24 4.75 -4.18 -20.02
C LEU A 24 3.46 -4.99 -20.19
N ASP A 25 3.30 -5.63 -21.35
CA ASP A 25 2.13 -6.48 -21.60
C ASP A 25 2.10 -7.70 -20.68
N TRP A 26 3.25 -8.23 -20.30
CA TRP A 26 3.35 -9.30 -19.28
C TRP A 26 2.92 -8.83 -17.90
N ARG A 27 3.29 -7.60 -17.49
CA ARG A 27 2.82 -6.99 -16.24
C ARG A 27 1.31 -6.80 -16.26
N ARG A 28 0.76 -6.25 -17.34
CA ARG A 28 -0.69 -6.10 -17.52
C ARG A 28 -1.44 -7.42 -17.47
N PHE A 29 -0.92 -8.43 -18.15
CA PHE A 29 -1.50 -9.78 -18.16
C PHE A 29 -1.49 -10.38 -16.74
N SER A 30 -0.38 -10.31 -16.05
CA SER A 30 -0.22 -10.86 -14.69
C SER A 30 -1.17 -10.19 -13.70
N ASP A 31 -1.25 -8.87 -13.73
CA ASP A 31 -2.20 -8.10 -12.91
C ASP A 31 -3.64 -8.49 -13.22
N HIS A 32 -4.00 -8.54 -14.50
CA HIS A 32 -5.35 -8.93 -14.93
C HIS A 32 -5.73 -10.34 -14.45
N GLN A 33 -4.83 -11.32 -14.53
CA GLN A 33 -5.11 -12.69 -14.10
C GLN A 33 -5.38 -12.76 -12.59
N LEU A 34 -4.54 -12.13 -11.79
CA LEU A 34 -4.70 -12.09 -10.33
C LEU A 34 -5.97 -11.33 -9.94
N ARG A 35 -6.23 -10.17 -10.56
CA ARG A 35 -7.45 -9.39 -10.32
C ARG A 35 -8.70 -10.17 -10.69
N SER A 36 -8.73 -10.84 -11.83
CA SER A 36 -9.88 -11.66 -12.25
C SER A 36 -10.18 -12.80 -11.27
N LEU A 37 -9.15 -13.38 -10.64
CA LEU A 37 -9.33 -14.37 -9.58
C LEU A 37 -10.00 -13.72 -8.36
N MET A 38 -9.47 -12.61 -7.86
CA MET A 38 -10.04 -11.87 -6.72
C MET A 38 -11.48 -11.41 -6.99
N GLU A 39 -11.77 -10.87 -8.17
CA GLU A 39 -13.14 -10.47 -8.57
C GLU A 39 -14.10 -11.67 -8.58
N THR A 40 -13.62 -12.84 -9.01
CA THR A 40 -14.41 -14.09 -9.00
C THR A 40 -14.72 -14.51 -7.57
N GLU A 41 -13.74 -14.48 -6.68
CA GLU A 41 -13.94 -14.80 -5.25
C GLU A 41 -14.89 -13.79 -4.59
N ALA A 42 -14.68 -12.50 -4.82
CA ALA A 42 -15.56 -11.44 -4.30
C ALA A 42 -17.02 -11.62 -4.76
N ARG A 43 -17.23 -11.97 -6.03
CA ARG A 43 -18.56 -12.25 -6.57
C ARG A 43 -19.22 -13.45 -5.86
N ILE A 44 -18.49 -14.55 -5.69
CA ILE A 44 -19.00 -15.74 -4.99
C ILE A 44 -19.36 -15.42 -3.53
N LEU A 45 -18.52 -14.64 -2.84
CA LEU A 45 -18.80 -14.20 -1.48
C LEU A 45 -20.07 -13.36 -1.40
N ARG A 46 -20.27 -12.41 -2.32
CA ARG A 46 -21.45 -11.54 -2.37
C ARG A 46 -22.75 -12.30 -2.67
N GLU A 47 -22.68 -13.43 -3.37
CA GLU A 47 -23.84 -14.32 -3.57
C GLU A 47 -24.28 -15.02 -2.27
N ARG A 48 -23.37 -15.17 -1.30
CA ARG A 48 -23.56 -15.94 -0.06
C ARG A 48 -23.60 -15.09 1.20
N SER A 49 -23.10 -13.87 1.15
CA SER A 49 -22.95 -13.01 2.32
C SER A 49 -23.27 -11.55 1.97
N ARG A 50 -23.72 -10.79 2.96
CA ARG A 50 -23.86 -9.32 2.89
C ARG A 50 -22.70 -8.61 3.57
N GLN A 51 -21.73 -9.34 4.08
CA GLN A 51 -20.55 -8.75 4.71
C GLN A 51 -19.70 -8.04 3.65
N PRO A 52 -19.08 -6.92 4.00
CA PRO A 52 -18.17 -6.24 3.10
C PRO A 52 -16.96 -7.13 2.76
N VAL A 53 -16.51 -7.02 1.52
CA VAL A 53 -15.36 -7.76 1.00
C VAL A 53 -14.15 -6.84 0.96
N THR A 54 -13.03 -7.32 1.44
CA THR A 54 -11.74 -6.65 1.41
C THR A 54 -10.63 -7.65 1.05
N THR A 55 -9.48 -7.13 0.66
CA THR A 55 -8.22 -7.88 0.57
C THR A 55 -7.08 -6.98 1.05
N ASN A 56 -6.01 -7.60 1.55
CA ASN A 56 -4.86 -6.87 2.07
C ASN A 56 -4.02 -6.31 0.92
N PHE A 57 -3.87 -5.00 0.87
CA PHE A 57 -2.86 -4.36 0.04
C PHE A 57 -1.52 -4.31 0.80
N MET A 58 -0.45 -3.97 0.12
CA MET A 58 0.90 -3.88 0.69
C MET A 58 1.57 -2.55 0.29
N GLY A 59 0.94 -1.43 0.66
CA GLY A 59 1.39 -0.10 0.26
C GLY A 59 1.43 0.06 -1.26
N ASP A 60 2.57 0.49 -1.81
CA ASP A 60 2.81 0.66 -3.25
C ASP A 60 3.41 -0.59 -3.91
N PHE A 61 2.84 -1.75 -3.68
CA PHE A 61 3.33 -3.00 -4.26
C PHE A 61 3.40 -2.91 -5.79
N PRO A 62 4.57 -3.15 -6.39
CA PRO A 62 4.78 -2.80 -7.79
C PRO A 62 4.14 -3.75 -8.79
N ALA A 63 3.76 -4.97 -8.38
CA ALA A 63 3.31 -6.00 -9.30
C ALA A 63 1.85 -5.89 -9.74
N THR A 64 1.03 -5.11 -9.03
CA THR A 64 -0.43 -5.02 -9.23
C THR A 64 -0.90 -3.57 -9.22
N ASP A 65 -1.79 -3.22 -10.13
CA ASP A 65 -2.42 -1.88 -10.20
C ASP A 65 -3.58 -1.80 -9.21
N TYR A 66 -3.29 -1.37 -8.01
CA TYR A 66 -4.28 -1.30 -6.93
C TYR A 66 -5.44 -0.35 -7.20
N TRP A 67 -5.31 0.62 -8.11
CA TRP A 67 -6.46 1.45 -8.52
C TRP A 67 -7.60 0.58 -9.06
N ARG A 68 -7.27 -0.34 -9.95
CA ARG A 68 -8.25 -1.27 -10.55
C ARG A 68 -8.76 -2.32 -9.57
N TRP A 69 -7.94 -2.73 -8.60
CA TRP A 69 -8.36 -3.70 -7.59
C TRP A 69 -9.34 -3.10 -6.59
N ALA A 70 -9.13 -1.84 -6.18
CA ALA A 70 -9.97 -1.15 -5.21
C ALA A 70 -11.41 -0.99 -5.68
N GLU A 71 -11.64 -0.89 -7.01
CA GLU A 71 -12.99 -0.80 -7.60
C GLU A 71 -13.88 -2.02 -7.28
N ALA A 72 -13.28 -3.20 -7.08
CA ALA A 72 -13.99 -4.44 -6.80
C ALA A 72 -14.20 -4.70 -5.29
N LEU A 73 -13.66 -3.86 -4.42
CA LEU A 73 -13.67 -4.03 -2.97
C LEU A 73 -14.62 -3.05 -2.27
N ASP A 74 -15.19 -3.49 -1.16
CA ASP A 74 -16.06 -2.65 -0.33
C ASP A 74 -15.25 -1.83 0.68
N ILE A 75 -14.11 -2.37 1.13
CA ILE A 75 -13.19 -1.73 2.06
C ILE A 75 -11.76 -1.88 1.53
N VAL A 76 -11.01 -0.80 1.53
CA VAL A 76 -9.56 -0.82 1.30
C VAL A 76 -8.85 -1.17 2.60
N SER A 77 -7.89 -2.08 2.54
CA SER A 77 -7.06 -2.43 3.70
C SER A 77 -5.60 -2.63 3.32
N ASP A 78 -4.70 -2.36 4.26
CA ASP A 78 -3.25 -2.35 4.07
C ASP A 78 -2.53 -3.24 5.08
N ASP A 79 -1.50 -3.93 4.62
CA ASP A 79 -0.49 -4.56 5.46
C ASP A 79 0.77 -3.73 5.43
N SER A 80 1.16 -3.20 6.58
CA SER A 80 2.26 -2.24 6.62
C SER A 80 3.24 -2.53 7.76
N TYR A 81 4.46 -2.82 7.34
CA TYR A 81 5.54 -3.21 8.23
C TYR A 81 6.80 -2.35 8.01
N PRO A 82 6.77 -1.04 8.30
CA PRO A 82 7.97 -0.20 8.21
C PRO A 82 9.08 -0.73 9.13
N ASP A 83 10.35 -0.50 8.78
CA ASP A 83 11.45 -0.90 9.67
C ASP A 83 11.55 0.07 10.86
N PRO A 84 11.41 -0.40 12.12
CA PRO A 84 11.51 0.47 13.29
C PRO A 84 12.85 1.18 13.45
N ALA A 85 13.91 0.66 12.84
CA ALA A 85 15.24 1.25 12.87
C ALA A 85 15.50 2.25 11.73
N ASP A 86 14.67 2.26 10.68
CA ASP A 86 14.84 3.15 9.54
C ASP A 86 14.38 4.57 9.90
N PRO A 87 15.24 5.59 9.75
CA PRO A 87 14.84 6.99 9.91
C PRO A 87 13.71 7.42 8.97
N ALA A 88 13.57 6.79 7.80
CA ALA A 88 12.54 7.08 6.82
C ALA A 88 11.19 6.41 7.14
N ALA A 89 11.11 5.56 8.17
CA ALA A 89 9.89 4.81 8.50
C ALA A 89 8.66 5.69 8.76
N ALA A 90 8.84 6.91 9.26
CA ALA A 90 7.74 7.86 9.46
C ALA A 90 7.09 8.26 8.13
N HIS A 91 7.91 8.52 7.11
CA HIS A 91 7.40 8.81 5.76
C HIS A 91 6.76 7.56 5.11
N GLU A 92 7.29 6.36 5.32
CA GLU A 92 6.66 5.11 4.86
C GLU A 92 5.25 4.95 5.44
N VAL A 93 5.07 5.26 6.72
CA VAL A 93 3.76 5.26 7.39
C VAL A 93 2.80 6.25 6.74
N ALA A 94 3.26 7.48 6.48
CA ALA A 94 2.47 8.53 5.85
C ALA A 94 2.11 8.20 4.40
N TRP A 95 3.10 7.81 3.60
CA TRP A 95 2.93 7.42 2.20
C TRP A 95 1.89 6.31 2.03
N ALA A 96 2.03 5.20 2.77
CA ALA A 96 1.08 4.10 2.67
C ALA A 96 -0.33 4.52 3.12
N GLY A 97 -0.46 5.32 4.18
CA GLY A 97 -1.75 5.83 4.64
C GLY A 97 -2.44 6.74 3.62
N ASP A 98 -1.70 7.68 3.01
CA ASP A 98 -2.25 8.57 2.01
C ASP A 98 -2.59 7.84 0.70
N LEU A 99 -1.82 6.80 0.33
CA LEU A 99 -2.17 5.93 -0.78
C LEU A 99 -3.46 5.14 -0.51
N MET A 100 -3.62 4.55 0.67
CA MET A 100 -4.84 3.83 1.03
C MET A 100 -6.06 4.75 1.05
N ARG A 101 -5.91 5.99 1.55
CA ARG A 101 -6.96 7.00 1.48
C ARG A 101 -7.33 7.35 0.04
N GLY A 102 -6.35 7.45 -0.85
CA GLY A 102 -6.56 7.66 -2.28
C GLY A 102 -7.31 6.50 -2.94
N LEU A 103 -6.91 5.26 -2.66
CA LEU A 103 -7.59 4.04 -3.13
C LEU A 103 -9.02 3.93 -2.61
N ALA A 104 -9.25 4.33 -1.36
CA ALA A 104 -10.57 4.37 -0.76
C ALA A 104 -11.42 5.57 -1.20
N GLU A 105 -10.90 6.44 -2.09
CA GLU A 105 -11.60 7.65 -2.56
C GLU A 105 -12.02 8.60 -1.44
N GLY A 106 -11.17 8.76 -0.46
CA GLY A 106 -11.42 9.57 0.74
C GLY A 106 -12.36 8.92 1.76
N ARG A 107 -12.86 7.70 1.48
CA ARG A 107 -13.57 6.89 2.47
C ARG A 107 -12.58 6.33 3.49
N PRO A 108 -13.05 5.93 4.67
CA PRO A 108 -12.22 5.22 5.64
C PRO A 108 -11.61 3.93 5.09
N TRP A 109 -10.40 3.63 5.54
CA TRP A 109 -9.69 2.40 5.22
C TRP A 109 -9.22 1.70 6.51
N ILE A 110 -8.71 0.48 6.42
CA ILE A 110 -8.29 -0.31 7.58
C ILE A 110 -6.82 -0.69 7.44
N LEU A 111 -6.01 -0.41 8.46
CA LEU A 111 -4.71 -1.08 8.60
C LEU A 111 -4.99 -2.52 9.06
N MET A 112 -4.89 -3.47 8.13
CA MET A 112 -5.20 -4.88 8.38
C MET A 112 -4.09 -5.56 9.15
N GLU A 113 -2.83 -5.20 8.84
CA GLU A 113 -1.68 -5.77 9.52
C GLU A 113 -0.60 -4.76 9.86
N GLN A 114 -0.11 -4.82 11.08
CA GLN A 114 1.19 -4.33 11.50
C GLN A 114 1.73 -5.20 12.62
N ALA A 115 3.06 -5.29 12.76
CA ALA A 115 3.66 -6.01 13.88
C ALA A 115 3.56 -5.20 15.18
N PRO A 116 3.21 -5.81 16.33
CA PRO A 116 3.30 -5.14 17.64
C PRO A 116 4.74 -4.71 17.98
N SER A 117 5.75 -5.41 17.50
CA SER A 117 7.17 -5.11 17.71
C SER A 117 7.99 -5.46 16.47
N ALA A 118 8.87 -6.48 16.53
CA ALA A 118 9.73 -6.91 15.44
C ALA A 118 9.02 -7.87 14.47
N VAL A 119 9.45 -7.88 13.22
CA VAL A 119 9.18 -8.92 12.22
C VAL A 119 10.35 -9.89 12.14
N GLN A 120 10.29 -10.97 11.31
CA GLN A 120 11.39 -11.95 11.22
C GLN A 120 12.06 -12.05 9.85
N TRP A 121 11.53 -11.40 8.82
CA TRP A 121 11.97 -11.60 7.42
C TRP A 121 13.04 -10.63 6.93
N ARG A 122 13.43 -9.63 7.73
CA ARG A 122 14.50 -8.71 7.33
C ARG A 122 15.86 -9.33 7.64
N ARG A 123 16.89 -8.87 6.93
CA ARG A 123 18.28 -9.24 7.22
C ARG A 123 18.67 -8.91 8.68
N ARG A 124 18.15 -7.81 9.22
CA ARG A 124 18.23 -7.42 10.63
C ARG A 124 16.86 -6.94 11.08
N ASN A 125 16.31 -7.60 12.07
CA ASN A 125 14.98 -7.28 12.62
C ASN A 125 15.16 -6.45 13.89
N SER A 126 14.53 -5.29 13.91
CA SER A 126 14.57 -4.37 15.06
C SER A 126 13.20 -4.34 15.73
N PRO A 127 13.14 -4.40 17.07
CA PRO A 127 11.89 -4.20 17.78
C PRO A 127 11.49 -2.72 17.71
N LYS A 128 10.20 -2.46 17.79
CA LYS A 128 9.69 -1.09 17.98
C LYS A 128 10.24 -0.50 19.28
N ARG A 129 10.63 0.77 19.21
CA ARG A 129 11.04 1.55 20.38
C ARG A 129 9.83 1.81 21.30
N PRO A 130 10.04 2.11 22.58
CA PRO A 130 8.95 2.51 23.47
C PRO A 130 8.10 3.63 22.86
N GLY A 131 6.77 3.45 22.85
CA GLY A 131 5.80 4.38 22.28
C GLY A 131 5.66 4.34 20.75
N GLN A 132 6.54 3.66 20.02
CA GLN A 132 6.51 3.66 18.54
C GLN A 132 5.29 2.91 17.99
N LEU A 133 4.79 1.87 18.67
CA LEU A 133 3.55 1.19 18.30
C LEU A 133 2.36 2.14 18.35
N LEU A 134 2.22 2.88 19.45
CA LEU A 134 1.17 3.87 19.63
C LEU A 134 1.29 4.99 18.59
N LEU A 135 2.48 5.57 18.42
CA LEU A 135 2.72 6.65 17.47
C LEU A 135 2.31 6.25 16.06
N TRP A 136 2.74 5.09 15.57
CA TRP A 136 2.41 4.65 14.23
C TRP A 136 0.93 4.31 14.06
N SER A 137 0.30 3.73 15.08
CA SER A 137 -1.14 3.46 15.08
C SER A 137 -1.96 4.75 15.00
N LEU A 138 -1.58 5.79 15.77
CA LEU A 138 -2.21 7.10 15.71
C LEU A 138 -1.95 7.81 14.37
N ALA A 139 -0.76 7.67 13.81
CA ALA A 139 -0.43 8.20 12.49
C ALA A 139 -1.35 7.60 11.41
N ARG A 140 -1.64 6.28 11.46
CA ARG A 140 -2.58 5.66 10.51
C ARG A 140 -3.98 6.29 10.60
N VAL A 141 -4.49 6.51 11.81
CA VAL A 141 -5.77 7.20 12.01
C VAL A 141 -5.70 8.63 11.47
N ALA A 142 -4.60 9.36 11.73
CA ALA A 142 -4.40 10.70 11.19
C ALA A 142 -4.32 10.75 9.64
N HIS A 143 -4.00 9.63 8.99
CA HIS A 143 -4.02 9.46 7.54
C HIS A 143 -5.32 8.77 7.04
N GLY A 144 -6.37 8.70 7.86
CA GLY A 144 -7.73 8.29 7.47
C GLY A 144 -8.07 6.83 7.72
N ALA A 145 -7.29 6.08 8.51
CA ALA A 145 -7.67 4.73 8.91
C ALA A 145 -8.72 4.73 10.02
N ASP A 146 -9.79 3.97 9.86
CA ASP A 146 -10.82 3.74 10.89
C ASP A 146 -10.58 2.48 11.72
N GLY A 147 -9.63 1.66 11.33
CA GLY A 147 -9.28 0.44 12.06
C GLY A 147 -7.79 0.16 12.02
N VAL A 148 -7.27 -0.36 13.13
CA VAL A 148 -5.86 -0.75 13.26
C VAL A 148 -5.81 -2.15 13.86
N LEU A 149 -5.42 -3.11 13.06
CA LEU A 149 -5.26 -4.51 13.45
C LEU A 149 -3.78 -4.86 13.60
N GLN A 150 -3.52 -5.96 14.28
CA GLN A 150 -2.17 -6.39 14.59
C GLN A 150 -1.93 -7.83 14.11
N PHE A 151 -0.89 -8.07 13.39
CA PHE A 151 -0.38 -9.41 13.16
C PHE A 151 0.78 -9.66 14.15
N GLN A 152 0.66 -10.56 15.13
CA GLN A 152 -0.43 -11.48 15.36
C GLN A 152 -0.90 -11.44 16.82
N TRP A 153 -2.02 -12.11 17.12
CA TRP A 153 -2.52 -12.18 18.49
C TRP A 153 -1.50 -12.75 19.48
N ARG A 154 -0.96 -13.92 19.16
CA ARG A 154 0.03 -14.59 20.00
C ARG A 154 1.25 -15.00 19.18
N GLN A 155 2.42 -14.65 19.68
CA GLN A 155 3.68 -15.04 19.06
C GLN A 155 3.79 -16.57 18.92
N SER A 156 4.06 -17.04 17.70
CA SER A 156 4.18 -18.47 17.38
C SER A 156 5.35 -19.10 18.14
N ARG A 157 5.12 -20.29 18.71
CA ARG A 157 6.16 -21.00 19.47
C ARG A 157 7.14 -21.77 18.59
N GLN A 158 6.75 -22.05 17.36
CA GLN A 158 7.51 -22.82 16.38
C GLN A 158 7.10 -22.44 14.95
N GLY A 159 7.87 -22.91 13.98
CA GLY A 159 7.65 -22.63 12.57
C GLY A 159 8.38 -21.39 12.08
N ALA A 160 8.14 -21.00 10.84
CA ALA A 160 8.84 -19.91 10.17
C ALA A 160 8.66 -18.54 10.87
N GLU A 161 7.55 -18.33 11.56
CA GLU A 161 7.21 -17.07 12.21
C GLU A 161 7.47 -17.03 13.71
N THR A 162 8.29 -17.94 14.24
CA THR A 162 8.64 -18.00 15.66
C THR A 162 9.18 -16.67 16.21
N PHE A 163 9.88 -15.90 15.40
CA PHE A 163 10.47 -14.61 15.78
C PHE A 163 9.64 -13.40 15.34
N HIS A 164 8.52 -13.62 14.68
CA HIS A 164 7.56 -12.54 14.45
C HIS A 164 6.85 -12.20 15.76
N SER A 165 6.81 -10.91 16.10
CA SER A 165 6.16 -10.50 17.36
C SER A 165 4.64 -10.73 17.31
N GLY A 166 4.07 -10.92 18.49
CA GLY A 166 2.63 -10.97 18.68
C GLY A 166 2.19 -10.01 19.78
N MET A 167 0.91 -9.69 19.86
CA MET A 167 0.36 -8.90 20.96
C MET A 167 0.66 -9.56 22.30
N VAL A 168 0.56 -10.89 22.36
CA VAL A 168 1.04 -11.71 23.49
C VAL A 168 2.36 -12.35 23.08
N PRO A 169 3.52 -11.80 23.47
CA PRO A 169 4.82 -12.36 23.13
C PRO A 169 5.13 -13.64 23.93
N HIS A 170 6.25 -14.30 23.62
CA HIS A 170 6.68 -15.50 24.36
C HIS A 170 6.83 -15.23 25.87
N ALA A 171 7.26 -14.03 26.26
CA ALA A 171 7.36 -13.60 27.66
C ALA A 171 5.98 -13.41 28.34
N GLY A 172 4.88 -13.47 27.59
CA GLY A 172 3.54 -13.32 28.15
C GLY A 172 3.15 -11.86 28.41
N ARG A 173 2.25 -11.70 29.39
CA ARG A 173 1.66 -10.38 29.70
C ARG A 173 2.59 -9.44 30.47
N ASP A 174 3.59 -9.98 31.14
CA ASP A 174 4.60 -9.20 31.90
C ASP A 174 5.69 -8.72 30.94
N SER A 175 5.29 -7.99 29.90
CA SER A 175 6.17 -7.51 28.85
C SER A 175 5.74 -6.15 28.33
N ARG A 176 6.72 -5.33 27.96
CA ARG A 176 6.50 -4.03 27.34
C ARG A 176 5.57 -4.12 26.10
N THR A 177 5.77 -5.13 25.27
CA THR A 177 4.93 -5.31 24.04
C THR A 177 3.45 -5.48 24.40
N TRP A 178 3.13 -6.25 25.44
CA TRP A 178 1.77 -6.39 25.90
C TRP A 178 1.21 -5.09 26.48
N GLU A 179 1.96 -4.42 27.34
CA GLU A 179 1.56 -3.16 27.97
C GLU A 179 1.29 -2.08 26.90
N GLU A 180 2.18 -1.95 25.92
CA GLU A 180 2.01 -1.02 24.80
C GLU A 180 0.83 -1.40 23.91
N THR A 181 0.55 -2.68 23.69
CA THR A 181 -0.62 -3.14 22.95
C THR A 181 -1.91 -2.72 23.66
N VAL A 182 -2.01 -2.93 24.97
CA VAL A 182 -3.15 -2.51 25.77
C VAL A 182 -3.31 -1.00 25.75
N ALA A 183 -2.24 -0.25 25.96
CA ALA A 183 -2.25 1.21 25.97
C ALA A 183 -2.67 1.77 24.59
N THR A 184 -2.18 1.17 23.49
CA THR A 184 -2.56 1.53 22.12
C THR A 184 -4.06 1.29 21.90
N GLY A 185 -4.59 0.13 22.28
CA GLY A 185 -6.02 -0.16 22.17
C GLY A 185 -6.89 0.82 22.96
N GLN A 186 -6.47 1.21 24.18
CA GLN A 186 -7.14 2.22 24.97
C GLN A 186 -7.09 3.62 24.32
N ALA A 187 -5.98 3.99 23.71
CA ALA A 187 -5.86 5.25 23.00
C ALA A 187 -6.76 5.30 21.77
N LEU A 188 -6.74 4.26 20.93
CA LEU A 188 -7.59 4.16 19.73
C LEU A 188 -9.07 4.22 20.09
N LYS A 189 -9.49 3.59 21.20
CA LYS A 189 -10.88 3.63 21.67
C LYS A 189 -11.39 5.05 21.96
N ARG A 190 -10.49 5.97 22.36
CA ARG A 190 -10.84 7.38 22.60
C ARG A 190 -11.03 8.19 21.33
N LEU A 191 -10.60 7.67 20.18
CA LEU A 191 -10.72 8.33 18.87
C LEU A 191 -12.07 8.05 18.18
N GLY A 192 -13.00 7.33 18.83
CA GLY A 192 -14.34 7.09 18.31
C GLY A 192 -15.02 8.30 17.65
N PRO A 193 -14.93 9.52 18.22
CA PRO A 193 -15.55 10.71 17.63
C PRO A 193 -14.99 11.15 16.27
N VAL A 194 -13.81 10.68 15.84
CA VAL A 194 -13.22 11.03 14.54
C VAL A 194 -13.32 9.91 13.51
N LEU A 195 -13.89 8.76 13.86
CA LEU A 195 -14.11 7.67 12.92
C LEU A 195 -15.14 8.07 11.86
N GLY A 196 -14.86 7.72 10.61
CA GLY A 196 -15.72 8.03 9.47
C GLY A 196 -15.60 9.48 8.97
N GLU A 197 -14.85 10.35 9.64
CA GLU A 197 -14.69 11.73 9.20
C GLU A 197 -13.75 11.81 7.99
N PRO A 198 -14.18 12.49 6.91
CA PRO A 198 -13.35 12.63 5.72
C PRO A 198 -12.19 13.58 5.98
N LEU A 199 -10.99 13.17 5.58
CA LEU A 199 -9.81 14.01 5.60
C LEU A 199 -9.73 14.78 4.27
N ARG A 200 -9.52 16.08 4.33
CA ARG A 200 -9.34 16.94 3.15
C ARG A 200 -7.87 17.25 2.93
N ALA A 201 -7.41 17.04 1.69
CA ALA A 201 -6.06 17.34 1.27
C ALA A 201 -6.01 18.64 0.44
N ASP A 202 -4.95 19.43 0.64
CA ASP A 202 -4.67 20.64 -0.15
C ASP A 202 -3.89 20.33 -1.44
N ALA A 203 -3.16 19.21 -1.46
CA ALA A 203 -2.34 18.82 -2.59
C ALA A 203 -2.68 17.39 -3.06
N ALA A 204 -2.38 17.09 -4.31
CA ALA A 204 -2.45 15.76 -4.87
C ALA A 204 -1.14 15.38 -5.59
N VAL A 205 -0.73 14.13 -5.45
CA VAL A 205 0.33 13.52 -6.25
C VAL A 205 -0.29 12.41 -7.09
N VAL A 206 -0.16 12.52 -8.41
CA VAL A 206 -0.68 11.52 -9.34
C VAL A 206 0.24 10.33 -9.39
N LEU A 207 -0.34 9.13 -9.24
CA LEU A 207 0.38 7.86 -9.28
C LEU A 207 -0.19 6.95 -10.36
N ASP A 208 0.68 6.43 -11.22
CA ASP A 208 0.31 5.57 -12.33
C ASP A 208 1.17 4.30 -12.39
N TRP A 209 0.54 3.14 -12.11
CA TRP A 209 1.22 1.84 -12.15
C TRP A 209 1.74 1.48 -13.54
N GLU A 210 0.96 1.72 -14.59
CA GLU A 210 1.38 1.36 -15.94
C GLU A 210 2.60 2.18 -16.41
N SER A 211 2.63 3.47 -16.10
CA SER A 211 3.81 4.30 -16.38
C SER A 211 5.01 3.85 -15.57
N GLN A 212 4.83 3.44 -14.31
CA GLN A 212 5.90 2.90 -13.50
C GLN A 212 6.44 1.58 -14.08
N TRP A 213 5.55 0.67 -14.51
CA TRP A 213 5.95 -0.56 -15.18
C TRP A 213 6.74 -0.29 -16.47
N ALA A 214 6.26 0.63 -17.28
CA ALA A 214 6.96 1.02 -18.50
C ALA A 214 8.35 1.59 -18.22
N LEU A 215 8.46 2.47 -17.23
CA LEU A 215 9.75 3.06 -16.81
C LEU A 215 10.73 2.02 -16.28
N SER A 216 10.28 1.13 -15.39
CA SER A 216 11.15 0.11 -14.77
C SER A 216 11.63 -0.95 -15.76
N THR A 217 10.97 -1.10 -16.90
CA THR A 217 11.34 -2.03 -17.98
C THR A 217 12.06 -1.36 -19.15
N ALA A 218 12.07 -0.04 -19.20
CA ALA A 218 12.72 0.72 -20.27
C ALA A 218 14.25 0.66 -20.14
N ILE A 219 14.92 0.64 -21.28
CA ILE A 219 16.36 0.83 -21.36
C ILE A 219 16.59 2.34 -21.49
N GLY A 220 16.79 2.99 -20.38
CA GLY A 220 16.91 4.44 -20.31
C GLY A 220 18.33 4.93 -19.99
N PRO A 221 18.55 6.25 -19.98
CA PRO A 221 19.83 6.85 -19.61
C PRO A 221 20.15 6.71 -18.12
N VAL A 222 19.16 6.36 -17.31
CA VAL A 222 19.28 6.09 -15.86
C VAL A 222 18.47 4.84 -15.52
N GLU A 223 18.91 4.12 -14.52
CA GLU A 223 18.14 3.03 -13.92
C GLU A 223 16.98 3.61 -13.12
N VAL A 224 15.79 3.09 -13.34
CA VAL A 224 14.57 3.46 -12.59
C VAL A 224 14.14 2.25 -11.79
N GLY A 225 14.00 2.43 -10.47
CA GLY A 225 13.50 1.39 -9.59
C GLY A 225 12.01 1.09 -9.81
N GLU A 226 11.52 0.07 -9.12
CA GLU A 226 10.11 -0.35 -9.23
C GLU A 226 9.16 0.42 -8.29
N ARG A 227 9.67 1.29 -7.41
CA ARG A 227 8.93 1.86 -6.27
C ARG A 227 8.60 3.34 -6.36
N PHE A 228 8.08 3.83 -7.46
CA PHE A 228 7.53 5.20 -7.58
C PHE A 228 8.40 6.32 -6.96
N GLU A 229 9.72 6.24 -7.12
CA GLU A 229 10.68 7.13 -6.43
C GLU A 229 10.36 8.61 -6.62
N ALA A 230 9.98 9.02 -7.84
CA ALA A 230 9.64 10.42 -8.14
C ALA A 230 8.39 10.87 -7.37
N ALA A 231 7.34 10.05 -7.36
CA ALA A 231 6.10 10.36 -6.64
C ALA A 231 6.34 10.41 -5.13
N ARG A 232 7.11 9.44 -4.61
CA ARG A 232 7.50 9.39 -3.19
C ARG A 232 8.33 10.60 -2.78
N ALA A 233 9.24 11.07 -3.62
CA ALA A 233 10.07 12.25 -3.34
C ALA A 233 9.21 13.52 -3.24
N TRP A 234 8.26 13.72 -4.16
CA TRP A 234 7.33 14.84 -4.11
C TRP A 234 6.40 14.77 -2.91
N HIS A 235 5.80 13.60 -2.64
CA HIS A 235 4.97 13.39 -1.47
C HIS A 235 5.75 13.68 -0.19
N ARG A 236 6.99 13.19 -0.08
CA ARG A 236 7.84 13.44 1.07
C ARG A 236 8.08 14.92 1.31
N SER A 237 8.37 15.67 0.26
CA SER A 237 8.61 17.12 0.37
C SER A 237 7.36 17.87 0.86
N LEU A 238 6.17 17.48 0.37
CA LEU A 238 4.90 18.06 0.81
C LEU A 238 4.58 17.66 2.26
N TRP A 239 4.76 16.41 2.62
CA TRP A 239 4.55 15.90 3.96
C TRP A 239 5.50 16.55 4.99
N GLU A 240 6.79 16.72 4.67
CA GLU A 240 7.77 17.42 5.51
C GLU A 240 7.41 18.92 5.67
N ALA A 241 6.74 19.51 4.69
CA ALA A 241 6.19 20.86 4.76
C ALA A 241 4.86 20.96 5.53
N GLY A 242 4.32 19.84 6.03
CA GLY A 242 3.04 19.80 6.75
C GLY A 242 1.81 19.97 5.84
N ILE A 243 1.94 19.70 4.54
CA ILE A 243 0.85 19.80 3.56
C ILE A 243 0.17 18.44 3.45
N THR A 244 -1.13 18.40 3.78
CA THR A 244 -1.94 17.20 3.59
C THR A 244 -2.06 16.90 2.09
N THR A 245 -1.68 15.68 1.71
CA THR A 245 -1.52 15.30 0.31
C THR A 245 -2.26 14.00 0.03
N ASP A 246 -3.14 14.01 -0.98
CA ASP A 246 -3.74 12.79 -1.51
C ASP A 246 -2.84 12.17 -2.59
N ILE A 247 -2.83 10.85 -2.66
CA ILE A 247 -2.28 10.12 -3.80
C ILE A 247 -3.47 9.68 -4.64
N VAL A 248 -3.48 10.03 -5.93
CA VAL A 248 -4.64 9.86 -6.79
C VAL A 248 -4.28 9.19 -8.12
N PRO A 249 -5.21 8.43 -8.73
CA PRO A 249 -4.98 7.85 -10.06
C PRO A 249 -5.02 8.92 -11.15
N VAL A 250 -4.45 8.54 -12.28
CA VAL A 250 -4.68 9.22 -13.56
C VAL A 250 -6.20 9.22 -13.88
N GLY A 251 -6.73 10.35 -14.36
CA GLY A 251 -8.16 10.49 -14.71
C GLY A 251 -9.06 10.87 -13.53
N ARG A 252 -8.54 10.97 -12.31
CA ARG A 252 -9.29 11.52 -11.18
C ARG A 252 -9.58 13.00 -11.39
N ARG A 253 -10.78 13.45 -11.02
CA ARG A 253 -11.09 14.88 -10.96
C ARG A 253 -10.15 15.55 -9.94
N LEU A 254 -9.51 16.62 -10.37
CA LEU A 254 -8.49 17.33 -9.60
C LEU A 254 -8.99 18.68 -9.05
N ASP A 255 -10.26 19.00 -9.31
CA ASP A 255 -10.91 20.21 -8.80
C ASP A 255 -10.91 20.19 -7.26
N GLY A 256 -10.45 21.21 -6.65
CA GLY A 256 -10.41 21.33 -5.18
C GLY A 256 -9.02 21.17 -4.57
N TYR A 257 -8.05 20.62 -5.29
CA TYR A 257 -6.65 20.69 -4.87
C TYR A 257 -6.04 22.04 -5.25
N ARG A 258 -5.24 22.61 -4.36
CA ARG A 258 -4.49 23.84 -4.59
C ARG A 258 -3.20 23.61 -5.36
N LEU A 259 -2.67 22.39 -5.27
CA LEU A 259 -1.46 21.95 -5.95
C LEU A 259 -1.67 20.50 -6.44
N VAL A 260 -1.33 20.27 -7.70
CA VAL A 260 -1.29 18.92 -8.28
C VAL A 260 0.11 18.67 -8.83
N VAL A 261 0.70 17.55 -8.44
CA VAL A 261 2.01 17.11 -8.92
C VAL A 261 1.83 15.85 -9.75
N VAL A 262 2.34 15.86 -10.97
CA VAL A 262 2.27 14.75 -11.93
C VAL A 262 3.72 14.30 -12.26
N PRO A 263 4.35 13.49 -11.39
CA PRO A 263 5.80 13.29 -11.45
C PRO A 263 6.24 12.28 -12.53
N ALA A 264 5.40 11.34 -12.90
CA ALA A 264 5.83 10.21 -13.73
C ALA A 264 4.65 9.56 -14.46
N VAL A 265 3.96 10.32 -15.31
CA VAL A 265 2.92 9.80 -16.20
C VAL A 265 3.46 9.86 -17.63
N PHE A 266 3.74 8.67 -18.22
CA PHE A 266 4.40 8.53 -19.52
C PHE A 266 3.56 7.78 -20.55
N ILE A 267 2.52 7.09 -20.10
CA ILE A 267 1.62 6.38 -21.00
C ILE A 267 0.44 7.29 -21.32
N ASP A 268 0.35 7.65 -22.60
CA ASP A 268 -0.80 8.37 -23.10
C ASP A 268 -2.05 7.48 -23.10
N ARG A 269 -3.13 8.01 -22.57
CA ARG A 269 -4.44 7.35 -22.50
C ARG A 269 -5.52 8.31 -22.92
N PRO A 270 -6.56 7.83 -23.65
CA PRO A 270 -7.68 8.66 -24.06
C PRO A 270 -8.36 9.39 -22.90
N GLU A 271 -8.36 8.79 -21.70
CA GLU A 271 -8.94 9.35 -20.49
C GLU A 271 -8.22 10.62 -20.01
N LEU A 272 -6.96 10.84 -20.45
CA LEU A 272 -6.19 12.03 -20.11
C LEU A 272 -6.44 13.22 -21.01
N ALA A 273 -7.05 13.04 -22.16
CA ALA A 273 -7.22 14.07 -23.18
C ALA A 273 -8.29 15.15 -22.83
N GLY A 274 -8.94 15.05 -21.69
CA GLY A 274 -10.03 15.93 -21.24
C GLY A 274 -9.78 16.71 -19.94
N HIS A 275 -8.55 16.65 -19.38
CA HIS A 275 -8.24 17.29 -18.10
C HIS A 275 -7.14 18.32 -18.20
#